data_ab2e6c1e4321670ac1392dd65514bafa
#
_entry.id   ab2e6c1e4321670ac1392dd65514bafa
#
_cell.length_a   1.000
_cell.length_b   1.000
_cell.length_c   1.000
_cell.angle_alpha   90.00
_cell.angle_beta   90.00
_cell.angle_gamma   90.00
#
_symmetry.space_group_name_H-M   'P 1'
#
loop_
_entity.id
_entity.type
_entity.pdbx_description
1 polymer ?
#
loop_
_entity_poly.entity_id
_entity_poly.type
_entity_poly.pdbx_seq_one_letter_code
_entity_poly.pdbx_strand_id
1 'polypeptide(L)'
;LFRSYFNARTKIHLQNYLSSRTDDNPALFVSLSNPHSRLSISGVEVRLRTLGRKVNIAKVHPHKFRRTLATMAIDKGMPIEQVQRLLGHVKIDTTLHYAMVNQNNVKMAHRKYIG
;
A
#
# COMPACT_ATOMS: atom_id res chain seq x y z
N LEU A 1 -2.52 17.92 -5.24
CA LEU A 1 -1.31 17.25 -4.74
C LEU A 1 -1.67 15.97 -4.01
N PHE A 2 -1.11 14.87 -4.45
CA PHE A 2 -1.24 13.58 -3.77
C PHE A 2 -0.31 13.53 -2.55
N ARG A 3 -0.83 13.07 -1.42
CA ARG A 3 -0.07 12.86 -0.19
C ARG A 3 -0.15 11.41 0.24
N SER A 4 0.98 10.86 0.68
CA SER A 4 1.06 9.55 1.32
C SER A 4 1.25 9.70 2.82
N TYR A 5 0.75 8.72 3.55
CA TYR A 5 0.87 8.67 5.01
C TYR A 5 1.53 7.37 5.43
N PHE A 6 2.27 7.41 6.51
CA PHE A 6 2.92 6.22 7.06
C PHE A 6 2.93 6.29 8.59
N ASN A 7 2.92 5.11 9.21
CA ASN A 7 2.91 4.99 10.66
C ASN A 7 4.33 5.05 11.24
N ALA A 8 4.42 4.98 12.58
CA ALA A 8 5.70 5.07 13.29
C ALA A 8 6.66 3.93 12.92
N ARG A 9 6.16 2.73 12.71
CA ARG A 9 6.99 1.58 12.30
C ARG A 9 7.62 1.82 10.93
N THR A 10 6.84 2.26 9.96
CA THR A 10 7.34 2.60 8.62
C THR A 10 8.35 3.73 8.69
N LYS A 11 8.14 4.73 9.54
CA LYS A 11 9.08 5.83 9.76
C LYS A 11 10.44 5.33 10.20
N ILE A 12 10.50 4.39 11.14
CA ILE A 12 11.76 3.80 11.62
C ILE A 12 12.50 3.11 10.47
N HIS A 13 11.79 2.30 9.68
CA HIS A 13 12.39 1.62 8.53
C HIS A 13 12.89 2.59 7.47
N LEU A 14 12.14 3.65 7.17
CA LEU A 14 12.57 4.69 6.24
C LEU A 14 13.81 5.41 6.75
N GLN A 15 13.86 5.77 8.02
CA GLN A 15 15.03 6.43 8.63
C GLN A 15 16.26 5.54 8.54
N ASN A 16 16.14 4.26 8.86
CA ASN A 16 17.24 3.31 8.77
C ASN A 16 17.73 3.16 7.32
N TYR A 17 16.81 3.06 6.38
CA TYR A 17 17.15 2.97 4.96
C TYR A 17 17.89 4.22 4.49
N LEU A 18 17.36 5.41 4.78
CA LEU A 18 17.98 6.67 4.36
C LEU A 18 19.37 6.86 4.98
N SER A 19 19.54 6.46 6.24
CA SER A 19 20.84 6.53 6.93
C SER A 19 21.88 5.58 6.34
N SER A 20 21.46 4.48 5.73
CA SER A 20 22.35 3.50 5.10
C SER A 20 22.79 3.91 3.69
N ARG A 21 22.13 4.89 3.08
CA ARG A 21 22.45 5.33 1.71
C ARG A 21 23.76 6.08 1.66
N THR A 22 24.53 5.80 0.60
CA THR A 22 25.81 6.46 0.33
C THR A 22 25.81 7.22 -1.00
N ASP A 23 24.71 7.16 -1.75
CA ASP A 23 24.55 7.83 -3.03
C ASP A 23 23.94 9.22 -2.85
N ASP A 24 23.93 10.00 -3.92
CA ASP A 24 23.34 11.35 -3.97
C ASP A 24 22.13 11.43 -4.92
N ASN A 25 21.56 10.30 -5.29
CA ASN A 25 20.40 10.25 -6.18
C ASN A 25 19.19 10.92 -5.49
N PRO A 26 18.48 11.85 -6.16
CA PRO A 26 17.33 12.53 -5.56
C PRO A 26 16.10 11.64 -5.39
N ALA A 27 16.05 10.45 -6.01
CA ALA A 27 14.94 9.54 -5.82
C ALA A 27 14.90 9.01 -4.39
N LEU A 28 13.69 8.85 -3.84
CA LEU A 28 13.52 8.27 -2.51
C LEU A 28 14.01 6.82 -2.47
N PHE A 29 13.62 6.03 -3.45
CA PHE A 29 14.02 4.61 -3.52
C PHE A 29 14.99 4.38 -4.67
N VAL A 30 16.13 3.79 -4.33
CA VAL A 30 17.20 3.47 -5.28
C VAL A 30 17.59 2.02 -5.18
N SER A 31 18.22 1.50 -6.24
CA SER A 31 18.81 0.17 -6.23
C SER A 31 19.95 0.10 -5.20
N LEU A 32 20.05 -1.02 -4.50
CA LEU A 32 21.13 -1.26 -3.54
C LEU A 32 22.48 -1.54 -4.20
N SER A 33 22.48 -1.90 -5.48
CA SER A 33 23.69 -2.15 -6.25
C SER A 33 24.05 -0.93 -7.10
N ASN A 34 25.37 -0.75 -7.36
CA ASN A 34 25.84 0.33 -8.22
C ASN A 34 25.24 0.18 -9.64
N PRO A 35 24.83 1.30 -10.26
CA PRO A 35 25.09 2.69 -9.89
C PRO A 35 24.03 3.36 -8.98
N HIS A 36 23.28 2.65 -8.18
CA HIS A 36 22.23 3.16 -7.29
C HIS A 36 21.20 4.03 -8.02
N SER A 37 20.68 3.49 -9.12
CA SER A 37 19.67 4.16 -9.91
C SER A 37 18.32 4.18 -9.20
N ARG A 38 17.44 5.12 -9.58
CA ARG A 38 16.04 5.11 -9.14
C ARG A 38 15.44 3.72 -9.30
N LEU A 39 14.80 3.22 -8.26
CA LEU A 39 14.15 1.92 -8.29
C LEU A 39 13.00 1.95 -9.31
N SER A 40 13.01 0.99 -10.24
CA SER A 40 11.97 0.87 -11.26
C SER A 40 10.74 0.13 -10.72
N ILE A 41 9.60 0.30 -11.39
CA ILE A 41 8.39 -0.46 -11.07
C ILE A 41 8.67 -1.96 -11.17
N SER A 42 9.33 -2.39 -12.26
CA SER A 42 9.70 -3.80 -12.43
C SER A 42 10.66 -4.29 -11.35
N GLY A 43 11.55 -3.44 -10.86
CA GLY A 43 12.47 -3.77 -9.76
C GLY A 43 11.70 -4.07 -8.47
N VAL A 44 10.69 -3.28 -8.15
CA VAL A 44 9.80 -3.52 -7.00
C VAL A 44 9.04 -4.83 -7.17
N GLU A 45 8.47 -5.07 -8.36
CA GLU A 45 7.71 -6.28 -8.64
C GLU A 45 8.57 -7.54 -8.48
N VAL A 46 9.78 -7.53 -9.02
CA VAL A 46 10.73 -8.65 -8.89
C VAL A 46 11.08 -8.90 -7.42
N ARG A 47 11.35 -7.84 -6.66
CA ARG A 47 11.70 -7.96 -5.25
C ARG A 47 10.56 -8.57 -4.44
N LEU A 48 9.33 -8.12 -4.66
CA LEU A 48 8.17 -8.67 -3.97
C LEU A 48 7.92 -10.12 -4.33
N ARG A 49 8.10 -10.47 -5.60
CA ARG A 49 7.98 -11.87 -6.05
C ARG A 49 9.01 -12.76 -5.37
N THR A 50 10.25 -12.30 -5.27
CA THR A 50 11.33 -13.02 -4.58
C THR A 50 11.02 -13.22 -3.11
N LEU A 51 10.56 -12.18 -2.42
CA LEU A 51 10.15 -12.28 -1.02
C LEU A 51 8.99 -13.26 -0.82
N GLY A 52 8.00 -13.20 -1.73
CA GLY A 52 6.88 -14.15 -1.70
C GLY A 52 7.32 -15.59 -1.80
N ARG A 53 8.26 -15.89 -2.70
CA ARG A 53 8.81 -17.25 -2.84
C ARG A 53 9.47 -17.73 -1.56
N LYS A 54 10.18 -16.86 -0.85
CA LYS A 54 10.84 -17.21 0.41
C LYS A 54 9.89 -17.66 1.51
N VAL A 55 8.65 -17.18 1.47
CA VAL A 55 7.61 -17.52 2.46
C VAL A 55 6.49 -18.37 1.86
N ASN A 56 6.71 -18.94 0.67
CA ASN A 56 5.75 -19.80 -0.03
C ASN A 56 4.40 -19.13 -0.33
N ILE A 57 4.43 -17.85 -0.65
CA ILE A 57 3.25 -17.11 -1.09
C ILE A 57 3.41 -16.78 -2.58
N ALA A 58 2.45 -17.25 -3.38
CA ALA A 58 2.43 -17.01 -4.81
C ALA A 58 1.88 -15.62 -5.17
N LYS A 59 2.34 -15.07 -6.29
CA LYS A 59 1.79 -13.87 -6.91
C LYS A 59 1.81 -12.64 -6.02
N VAL A 60 2.90 -12.42 -5.28
CA VAL A 60 3.08 -11.21 -4.48
C VAL A 60 3.48 -10.06 -5.39
N HIS A 61 2.66 -9.02 -5.46
CA HIS A 61 2.89 -7.84 -6.28
C HIS A 61 2.25 -6.58 -5.64
N PRO A 62 2.64 -5.36 -6.06
CA PRO A 62 2.19 -4.13 -5.41
C PRO A 62 0.67 -3.97 -5.31
N HIS A 63 -0.08 -4.33 -6.35
CA HIS A 63 -1.54 -4.20 -6.33
C HIS A 63 -2.20 -5.07 -5.27
N LYS A 64 -1.61 -6.20 -4.89
CA LYS A 64 -2.10 -7.02 -3.78
C LYS A 64 -2.06 -6.26 -2.47
N PHE A 65 -0.98 -5.54 -2.22
CA PHE A 65 -0.87 -4.71 -1.00
C PHE A 65 -1.90 -3.60 -1.01
N ARG A 66 -2.10 -2.93 -2.15
CA ARG A 66 -3.11 -1.87 -2.26
C ARG A 66 -4.51 -2.41 -2.00
N ARG A 67 -4.88 -3.52 -2.63
CA ARG A 67 -6.19 -4.14 -2.45
C ARG A 67 -6.41 -4.61 -1.01
N THR A 68 -5.40 -5.23 -0.41
CA THR A 68 -5.47 -5.67 0.98
C THR A 68 -5.65 -4.50 1.92
N LEU A 69 -4.87 -3.44 1.75
CA LEU A 69 -5.01 -2.22 2.56
C LEU A 69 -6.42 -1.63 2.44
N ALA A 70 -6.91 -1.50 1.21
CA ALA A 70 -8.24 -0.95 0.93
C ALA A 70 -9.34 -1.80 1.56
N THR A 71 -9.28 -3.11 1.37
CA THR A 71 -10.27 -4.03 1.92
C THR A 71 -10.27 -3.99 3.45
N MET A 72 -9.10 -4.03 4.07
CA MET A 72 -8.98 -3.95 5.52
C MET A 72 -9.51 -2.62 6.07
N ALA A 73 -9.21 -1.52 5.40
CA ALA A 73 -9.67 -0.20 5.80
C ALA A 73 -11.20 -0.10 5.74
N ILE A 74 -11.80 -0.60 4.67
CA ILE A 74 -13.26 -0.63 4.51
C ILE A 74 -13.90 -1.56 5.55
N ASP A 75 -13.33 -2.72 5.79
CA ASP A 75 -13.82 -3.67 6.79
C ASP A 75 -13.80 -3.07 8.21
N LYS A 76 -12.86 -2.16 8.47
CA LYS A 76 -12.78 -1.42 9.74
C LYS A 76 -13.69 -0.20 9.79
N GLY A 77 -14.42 0.08 8.72
CA GLY A 77 -15.41 1.16 8.66
C GLY A 77 -14.94 2.45 8.03
N MET A 78 -13.75 2.48 7.39
CA MET A 78 -13.32 3.70 6.70
C MET A 78 -14.21 3.96 5.49
N PRO A 79 -14.74 5.18 5.31
CA PRO A 79 -15.52 5.53 4.13
C PRO A 79 -14.72 5.36 2.84
N ILE A 80 -15.39 4.91 1.79
CA ILE A 80 -14.74 4.62 0.50
C ILE A 80 -14.04 5.86 -0.08
N GLU A 81 -14.59 7.04 0.09
CA GLU A 81 -14.01 8.28 -0.40
C GLU A 81 -12.66 8.56 0.26
N GLN A 82 -12.53 8.24 1.54
CA GLN A 82 -11.27 8.37 2.27
C GLN A 82 -10.25 7.35 1.79
N VAL A 83 -10.68 6.11 1.54
CA VAL A 83 -9.79 5.06 0.99
C VAL A 83 -9.29 5.47 -0.40
N GLN A 84 -10.17 6.00 -1.25
CA GLN A 84 -9.77 6.48 -2.57
C GLN A 84 -8.71 7.58 -2.49
N ARG A 85 -8.90 8.54 -1.59
CA ARG A 85 -7.92 9.63 -1.38
C ARG A 85 -6.60 9.10 -0.84
N LEU A 86 -6.66 8.17 0.10
CA LEU A 86 -5.47 7.55 0.69
C LEU A 86 -4.62 6.84 -0.37
N LEU A 87 -5.26 6.17 -1.31
CA LEU A 87 -4.59 5.42 -2.38
C LEU A 87 -4.33 6.25 -3.64
N GLY A 88 -4.85 7.48 -3.70
CA GLY A 88 -4.71 8.32 -4.90
C GLY A 88 -5.56 7.87 -6.08
N HIS A 89 -6.60 7.07 -5.85
CA HIS A 89 -7.49 6.60 -6.91
C HIS A 89 -8.48 7.68 -7.33
N VAL A 90 -8.68 7.81 -8.64
CA VAL A 90 -9.71 8.66 -9.22
C VAL A 90 -11.03 7.91 -9.36
N LYS A 91 -10.97 6.59 -9.58
CA LYS A 91 -12.13 5.72 -9.78
C LYS A 91 -12.13 4.58 -8.77
N ILE A 92 -13.32 4.13 -8.38
CA ILE A 92 -13.52 2.92 -7.59
C ILE A 92 -13.25 1.72 -8.49
N ASP A 93 -12.29 0.86 -8.10
CA ASP A 93 -12.08 -0.39 -8.80
C ASP A 93 -13.08 -1.47 -8.31
N THR A 94 -13.15 -2.58 -9.04
CA THR A 94 -14.08 -3.66 -8.75
C THR A 94 -13.88 -4.24 -7.34
N THR A 95 -12.64 -4.36 -6.90
CA THR A 95 -12.32 -4.89 -5.57
C THR A 95 -12.86 -4.01 -4.45
N LEU A 96 -12.68 -2.69 -4.58
CA LEU A 96 -13.21 -1.73 -3.62
C LEU A 96 -14.73 -1.71 -3.63
N HIS A 97 -15.33 -1.84 -4.82
CA HIS A 97 -16.78 -1.92 -4.94
C HIS A 97 -17.36 -3.14 -4.19
N TYR A 98 -16.76 -4.32 -4.34
CA TYR A 98 -17.18 -5.51 -3.61
C TYR A 98 -17.04 -5.32 -2.10
N ALA A 99 -15.96 -4.73 -1.64
CA ALA A 99 -15.76 -4.45 -0.22
C ALA A 99 -16.82 -3.49 0.33
N MET A 100 -17.24 -2.50 -0.45
CA MET A 100 -18.28 -1.54 -0.06
C MET A 100 -19.62 -2.21 0.23
N VAL A 101 -20.00 -3.20 -0.57
CA VAL A 101 -21.30 -3.87 -0.46
C VAL A 101 -21.27 -5.12 0.43
N ASN A 102 -20.14 -5.38 1.08
CA ASN A 102 -20.03 -6.50 2.03
C ASN A 102 -21.02 -6.31 3.19
N GLN A 103 -21.73 -7.38 3.55
CA GLN A 103 -22.76 -7.34 4.58
C GLN A 103 -22.24 -6.86 5.93
N ASN A 104 -21.01 -7.25 6.31
CA ASN A 104 -20.41 -6.77 7.55
C ASN A 104 -20.18 -5.26 7.53
N ASN A 105 -19.73 -4.71 6.41
CA ASN A 105 -19.51 -3.28 6.26
C ASN A 105 -20.82 -2.50 6.34
N VAL A 106 -21.87 -2.99 5.72
CA VAL A 106 -23.21 -2.39 5.78
C VAL A 106 -23.72 -2.40 7.22
N LYS A 107 -23.59 -3.54 7.91
CA LYS A 107 -23.99 -3.68 9.31
C LYS A 107 -23.23 -2.73 10.24
N MET A 108 -21.92 -2.63 10.06
CA MET A 108 -21.09 -1.72 10.86
C MET A 108 -21.45 -0.26 10.61
N ALA A 109 -21.67 0.12 9.35
CA ALA A 109 -22.07 1.47 8.99
C ALA A 109 -23.44 1.81 9.58
N HIS A 110 -24.40 0.90 9.53
CA HIS A 110 -25.71 1.09 10.16
C HIS A 110 -25.56 1.33 11.66
N ARG A 111 -24.79 0.49 12.33
CA ARG A 111 -24.55 0.59 13.76
C ARG A 111 -23.90 1.90 14.16
N LYS A 112 -22.93 2.37 13.37
CA LYS A 112 -22.17 3.60 13.66
C LYS A 112 -22.97 4.87 13.40
N TYR A 113 -23.76 4.90 12.33
CA TYR A 113 -24.37 6.13 11.84
C TYR A 113 -25.87 6.24 12.09
N ILE A 114 -26.57 5.13 12.24
CA ILE A 114 -28.02 5.12 12.43
C ILE A 114 -28.38 4.70 13.87
N GLY A 115 -27.60 3.85 14.44
CA GLY A 115 -27.83 3.33 15.80
C GLY A 115 -28.24 1.92 15.81
#